data_f09cfa555c9467d15422f37c8e4dc86d
#
_entry.id   f09cfa555c9467d15422f37c8e4dc86d
#
_cell.length_a   1.000
_cell.length_b   1.000
_cell.length_c   1.000
_cell.angle_alpha   90.00
_cell.angle_beta   90.00
_cell.angle_gamma   90.00
#
_symmetry.space_group_name_H-M   'P 1'
#
loop_
_entity.id
_entity.type
_entity.pdbx_description
1 polymer ?
#
loop_
_entity_poly.entity_id
_entity_poly.type
_entity_poly.pdbx_seq_one_letter_code
_entity_poly.pdbx_strand_id
1 'polypeptide(L)'
;EITFSYAIEKYLQDHKTQWSQKQYNSQEAKLNYFLAYASEDDGLSSTQRPLTSVTTAQVRDYKEHLQVTPTNARKIYPALSPRESAAAAREDGAKVFSTTTQNNYLQCMSTLYGFASTELDYEGKNPFKGRSNSKAAKKSQRDQRNPFSREQLQKLFSSPVYTGCKSLASCHIPGTLIPRESHKYWVPLIGLCTGMREQEILQLYIEDIYDKDGIWVFDLNTSHEDKRLKTQQSKRLVPIHAALISLGLLDLLKQKQANGASPRFFEDAPLANDGTYSSTFSKWFSRYLKNITIKTDKTSFHSLRHNMKDFFRQIDESDELAENFMGRSTGSTGEAYGSGFSVERFSEALHKIKFSDILKIDGEIKKHG
;
A
#
# COMPACT_ATOMS: atom_id res chain seq x y z
N GLU A 1 -36.25 13.22 -11.76
CA GLU A 1 -35.23 13.73 -10.85
C GLU A 1 -34.24 12.61 -10.47
N ILE A 2 -32.90 12.92 -10.54
CA ILE A 2 -31.87 11.88 -10.33
C ILE A 2 -31.76 11.59 -8.83
N THR A 3 -32.00 10.34 -8.46
CA THR A 3 -31.87 9.86 -7.07
C THR A 3 -30.45 9.41 -6.75
N PHE A 4 -30.08 9.37 -5.46
CA PHE A 4 -28.80 8.83 -5.02
C PHE A 4 -28.62 7.37 -5.42
N SER A 5 -29.63 6.54 -5.29
CA SER A 5 -29.55 5.13 -5.68
C SER A 5 -29.15 4.98 -7.14
N TYR A 6 -29.81 5.70 -8.05
CA TYR A 6 -29.50 5.67 -9.46
C TYR A 6 -28.08 6.20 -9.76
N ALA A 7 -27.71 7.35 -9.17
CA ALA A 7 -26.41 7.95 -9.41
C ALA A 7 -25.28 7.05 -8.91
N ILE A 8 -25.43 6.43 -7.72
CA ILE A 8 -24.42 5.51 -7.14
C ILE A 8 -24.29 4.27 -7.99
N GLU A 9 -25.41 3.67 -8.42
CA GLU A 9 -25.39 2.48 -9.29
C GLU A 9 -24.59 2.75 -10.55
N LYS A 10 -24.93 3.83 -11.27
CA LYS A 10 -24.24 4.22 -12.52
C LYS A 10 -22.76 4.53 -12.29
N TYR A 11 -22.44 5.28 -11.24
CA TYR A 11 -21.07 5.61 -10.87
C TYR A 11 -20.23 4.36 -10.56
N LEU A 12 -20.76 3.43 -9.80
CA LEU A 12 -20.07 2.19 -9.47
C LEU A 12 -19.94 1.25 -10.68
N GLN A 13 -20.97 1.21 -11.55
CA GLN A 13 -20.96 0.42 -12.77
C GLN A 13 -19.89 0.93 -13.76
N ASP A 14 -19.79 2.23 -13.97
CA ASP A 14 -18.82 2.85 -14.87
C ASP A 14 -17.37 2.56 -14.46
N HIS A 15 -17.11 2.56 -13.16
CA HIS A 15 -15.79 2.34 -12.62
C HIS A 15 -15.45 0.87 -12.30
N LYS A 16 -16.38 -0.06 -12.51
CA LYS A 16 -16.22 -1.48 -12.09
C LYS A 16 -15.01 -2.16 -12.71
N THR A 17 -14.71 -1.87 -13.96
CA THR A 17 -13.55 -2.45 -14.67
C THR A 17 -12.25 -1.70 -14.42
N GLN A 18 -12.32 -0.44 -13.99
CA GLN A 18 -11.16 0.42 -13.78
C GLN A 18 -10.60 0.30 -12.36
N TRP A 19 -11.46 0.04 -11.38
CA TRP A 19 -11.07 -0.02 -9.97
C TRP A 19 -10.71 -1.43 -9.51
N SER A 20 -9.76 -1.51 -8.58
CA SER A 20 -9.58 -2.73 -7.81
C SER A 20 -10.81 -2.99 -6.94
N GLN A 21 -11.09 -4.27 -6.62
CA GLN A 21 -12.18 -4.65 -5.71
C GLN A 21 -12.12 -3.89 -4.38
N LYS A 22 -10.94 -3.68 -3.85
CA LYS A 22 -10.71 -2.88 -2.63
C LYS A 22 -11.14 -1.42 -2.79
N GLN A 23 -10.83 -0.81 -3.91
CA GLN A 23 -11.22 0.57 -4.20
C GLN A 23 -12.73 0.68 -4.39
N TYR A 24 -13.32 -0.24 -5.15
CA TYR A 24 -14.76 -0.34 -5.35
C TYR A 24 -15.50 -0.42 -4.00
N ASN A 25 -15.18 -1.40 -3.17
CA ASN A 25 -15.79 -1.59 -1.84
C ASN A 25 -15.60 -0.37 -0.93
N SER A 26 -14.44 0.32 -1.05
CA SER A 26 -14.17 1.52 -0.27
C SER A 26 -15.01 2.72 -0.70
N GLN A 27 -15.25 2.89 -2.01
CA GLN A 27 -16.10 3.96 -2.51
C GLN A 27 -17.56 3.70 -2.14
N GLU A 28 -18.07 2.51 -2.42
CA GLU A 28 -19.42 2.08 -2.07
C GLU A 28 -19.71 2.27 -0.58
N ALA A 29 -18.78 1.86 0.30
CA ALA A 29 -18.96 2.00 1.74
C ALA A 29 -19.06 3.46 2.18
N LYS A 30 -18.32 4.39 1.55
CA LYS A 30 -18.38 5.82 1.87
C LYS A 30 -19.68 6.47 1.40
N LEU A 31 -20.14 6.11 0.20
CA LEU A 31 -21.41 6.59 -0.35
C LEU A 31 -22.58 6.13 0.53
N ASN A 32 -22.62 4.85 0.86
CA ASN A 32 -23.64 4.27 1.74
C ASN A 32 -23.59 4.82 3.17
N TYR A 33 -22.39 5.20 3.66
CA TYR A 33 -22.27 5.84 4.97
C TYR A 33 -22.93 7.22 4.98
N PHE A 34 -22.72 8.04 3.94
CA PHE A 34 -23.41 9.33 3.83
C PHE A 34 -24.93 9.16 3.77
N LEU A 35 -25.43 8.19 2.98
CA LEU A 35 -26.85 7.93 2.87
C LEU A 35 -27.47 7.55 4.23
N ALA A 36 -26.83 6.64 4.96
CA ALA A 36 -27.27 6.24 6.30
C ALA A 36 -27.31 7.45 7.25
N TYR A 37 -26.27 8.31 7.22
CA TYR A 37 -26.23 9.54 8.02
C TYR A 37 -27.37 10.51 7.65
N ALA A 38 -27.61 10.74 6.36
CA ALA A 38 -28.63 11.67 5.89
C ALA A 38 -30.06 11.17 6.18
N SER A 39 -30.28 9.85 6.14
CA SER A 39 -31.59 9.24 6.42
C SER A 39 -32.00 9.35 7.89
N GLU A 40 -31.09 9.63 8.81
CA GLU A 40 -31.42 9.87 10.22
C GLU A 40 -32.20 11.19 10.42
N ASP A 41 -32.05 12.16 9.51
CA ASP A 41 -32.72 13.46 9.61
C ASP A 41 -34.16 13.46 9.08
N ASP A 42 -34.44 12.70 8.01
CA ASP A 42 -35.71 12.78 7.27
C ASP A 42 -36.34 11.43 6.93
N GLY A 43 -35.65 10.32 7.25
CA GLY A 43 -36.14 8.96 6.99
C GLY A 43 -36.19 8.55 5.50
N LEU A 44 -35.72 9.42 4.57
CA LEU A 44 -35.73 9.12 3.14
C LEU A 44 -34.72 8.04 2.79
N SER A 45 -35.17 7.03 2.04
CA SER A 45 -34.26 6.02 1.47
C SER A 45 -33.43 6.60 0.32
N SER A 46 -32.36 5.90 -0.07
CA SER A 46 -31.54 6.30 -1.22
C SER A 46 -32.30 6.34 -2.55
N THR A 47 -33.33 5.53 -2.68
CA THR A 47 -34.21 5.48 -3.86
C THR A 47 -35.19 6.66 -3.92
N GLN A 48 -35.52 7.24 -2.78
CA GLN A 48 -36.45 8.38 -2.65
C GLN A 48 -35.71 9.72 -2.57
N ARG A 49 -34.43 9.70 -2.20
CA ARG A 49 -33.64 10.90 -2.01
C ARG A 49 -33.05 11.39 -3.32
N PRO A 50 -33.47 12.56 -3.85
CA PRO A 50 -32.86 13.16 -5.03
C PRO A 50 -31.52 13.82 -4.68
N LEU A 51 -30.61 13.95 -5.67
CA LEU A 51 -29.32 14.64 -5.48
C LEU A 51 -29.52 16.10 -5.07
N THR A 52 -30.61 16.74 -5.54
CA THR A 52 -30.96 18.13 -5.21
C THR A 52 -31.32 18.36 -3.73
N SER A 53 -31.68 17.30 -2.99
CA SER A 53 -32.11 17.41 -1.60
C SER A 53 -30.99 17.80 -0.62
N VAL A 54 -29.73 17.61 -0.99
CA VAL A 54 -28.60 17.89 -0.09
C VAL A 54 -28.23 19.36 -0.09
N THR A 55 -28.41 19.98 1.07
CA THR A 55 -28.12 21.41 1.27
C THR A 55 -26.68 21.64 1.75
N THR A 56 -26.24 22.89 1.60
CA THR A 56 -24.92 23.31 2.16
C THR A 56 -24.88 23.18 3.69
N ALA A 57 -26.00 23.35 4.38
CA ALA A 57 -26.10 23.17 5.83
C ALA A 57 -25.85 21.71 6.21
N GLN A 58 -26.53 20.76 5.56
CA GLN A 58 -26.31 19.33 5.79
C GLN A 58 -24.85 18.90 5.51
N VAL A 59 -24.20 19.46 4.50
CA VAL A 59 -22.77 19.17 4.25
C VAL A 59 -21.90 19.72 5.38
N ARG A 60 -22.24 20.87 5.97
CA ARG A 60 -21.51 21.40 7.14
C ARG A 60 -21.66 20.45 8.33
N ASP A 61 -22.88 20.05 8.64
CA ASP A 61 -23.18 19.14 9.74
C ASP A 61 -22.50 17.77 9.54
N TYR A 62 -22.50 17.26 8.31
CA TYR A 62 -21.77 16.03 7.95
C TYR A 62 -20.25 16.17 8.15
N LYS A 63 -19.66 17.33 7.81
CA LYS A 63 -18.24 17.60 8.07
C LYS A 63 -17.91 17.53 9.57
N GLU A 64 -18.74 18.09 10.41
CA GLU A 64 -18.58 18.07 11.86
C GLU A 64 -18.76 16.64 12.40
N HIS A 65 -19.78 15.93 11.92
CA HIS A 65 -20.00 14.52 12.24
C HIS A 65 -18.78 13.64 11.91
N LEU A 66 -18.15 13.82 10.75
CA LEU A 66 -16.96 13.06 10.38
C LEU A 66 -15.77 13.26 11.34
N GLN A 67 -15.72 14.37 12.09
CA GLN A 67 -14.64 14.61 13.06
C GLN A 67 -14.77 13.73 14.31
N VAL A 68 -15.98 13.31 14.64
CA VAL A 68 -16.30 12.47 15.80
C VAL A 68 -16.62 11.02 15.43
N THR A 69 -16.62 10.70 14.12
CA THR A 69 -16.90 9.35 13.63
C THR A 69 -15.77 8.39 14.04
N PRO A 70 -16.09 7.26 14.70
CA PRO A 70 -15.07 6.29 15.11
C PRO A 70 -14.48 5.52 13.94
N THR A 71 -13.18 5.21 14.03
CA THR A 71 -12.55 4.29 13.09
C THR A 71 -13.14 2.89 13.24
N ASN A 72 -13.44 2.21 12.13
CA ASN A 72 -14.07 0.88 12.14
C ASN A 72 -15.47 0.84 12.81
N ALA A 73 -16.27 1.91 12.72
CA ALA A 73 -17.60 2.03 13.33
C ALA A 73 -18.44 0.76 13.15
N ARG A 74 -18.60 0.26 11.93
CA ARG A 74 -19.39 -0.97 11.63
C ARG A 74 -18.89 -2.22 12.34
N LYS A 75 -17.60 -2.28 12.72
CA LYS A 75 -17.03 -3.42 13.43
C LYS A 75 -17.18 -3.30 14.94
N ILE A 76 -17.05 -2.08 15.47
CA ILE A 76 -17.10 -1.80 16.91
C ILE A 76 -18.55 -1.63 17.36
N TYR A 77 -19.35 -0.96 16.54
CA TYR A 77 -20.76 -0.61 16.80
C TYR A 77 -21.66 -1.11 15.65
N PRO A 78 -21.78 -2.44 15.41
CA PRO A 78 -22.42 -2.99 14.20
C PRO A 78 -23.92 -2.70 14.11
N ALA A 79 -24.60 -2.46 15.24
CA ALA A 79 -26.03 -2.22 15.31
C ALA A 79 -26.41 -0.73 15.40
N LEU A 80 -25.42 0.16 15.58
CA LEU A 80 -25.69 1.58 15.77
C LEU A 80 -25.66 2.33 14.43
N SER A 81 -26.51 3.35 14.34
CA SER A 81 -26.52 4.31 13.24
C SER A 81 -25.24 5.17 13.24
N PRO A 82 -24.95 5.94 12.18
CA PRO A 82 -23.79 6.83 12.16
C PRO A 82 -23.71 7.78 13.35
N ARG A 83 -24.81 8.43 13.74
CA ARG A 83 -24.82 9.39 14.87
C ARG A 83 -24.71 8.68 16.22
N GLU A 84 -25.42 7.57 16.41
CA GLU A 84 -25.33 6.76 17.62
C GLU A 84 -23.92 6.20 17.82
N SER A 85 -23.28 5.73 16.74
CA SER A 85 -21.89 5.24 16.80
C SER A 85 -20.89 6.35 17.16
N ALA A 86 -21.13 7.58 16.73
CA ALA A 86 -20.31 8.73 17.10
C ALA A 86 -20.51 9.14 18.58
N ALA A 87 -21.75 9.05 19.09
CA ALA A 87 -22.05 9.29 20.50
C ALA A 87 -21.39 8.24 21.40
N ALA A 88 -21.58 6.94 21.11
CA ALA A 88 -20.95 5.84 21.84
C ALA A 88 -19.42 5.93 21.82
N ALA A 89 -18.83 6.28 20.68
CA ALA A 89 -17.38 6.46 20.55
C ALA A 89 -16.83 7.59 21.44
N ARG A 90 -17.62 8.63 21.69
CA ARG A 90 -17.24 9.73 22.58
C ARG A 90 -17.18 9.26 24.02
N GLU A 91 -18.14 8.45 24.44
CA GLU A 91 -18.20 7.86 25.80
C GLU A 91 -17.06 6.86 26.01
N ASP A 92 -16.79 5.99 25.01
CA ASP A 92 -15.76 4.98 25.05
C ASP A 92 -14.32 5.53 24.85
N GLY A 93 -14.16 6.81 24.50
CA GLY A 93 -12.87 7.39 24.13
C GLY A 93 -12.25 6.74 22.88
N ALA A 94 -13.09 6.23 21.97
CA ALA A 94 -12.65 5.50 20.80
C ALA A 94 -11.92 6.40 19.79
N LYS A 95 -10.97 5.82 19.05
CA LYS A 95 -10.22 6.55 18.03
C LYS A 95 -11.14 6.96 16.88
N VAL A 96 -11.16 8.27 16.57
CA VAL A 96 -11.95 8.86 15.50
C VAL A 96 -11.18 8.98 14.19
N PHE A 97 -11.88 9.32 13.10
CA PHE A 97 -11.30 9.52 11.78
C PHE A 97 -10.23 10.61 11.78
N SER A 98 -9.10 10.31 11.12
CA SER A 98 -8.11 11.34 10.80
C SER A 98 -8.68 12.35 9.79
N THR A 99 -8.16 13.58 9.76
CA THR A 99 -8.55 14.61 8.78
C THR A 99 -8.44 14.11 7.33
N THR A 100 -7.43 13.28 7.04
CA THR A 100 -7.30 12.65 5.72
C THR A 100 -8.47 11.72 5.43
N THR A 101 -8.89 10.90 6.40
CA THR A 101 -10.05 10.01 6.24
C THR A 101 -11.32 10.82 6.02
N GLN A 102 -11.57 11.86 6.85
CA GLN A 102 -12.71 12.77 6.72
C GLN A 102 -12.78 13.36 5.31
N ASN A 103 -11.65 13.89 4.80
CA ASN A 103 -11.58 14.48 3.47
C ASN A 103 -11.80 13.46 2.35
N ASN A 104 -11.43 12.19 2.54
CA ASN A 104 -11.72 11.12 1.58
C ASN A 104 -13.22 10.84 1.48
N TYR A 105 -13.99 10.96 2.58
CA TYR A 105 -15.45 10.84 2.55
C TYR A 105 -16.09 12.02 1.80
N LEU A 106 -15.67 13.25 2.10
CA LEU A 106 -16.17 14.46 1.43
C LEU A 106 -15.82 14.46 -0.07
N GLN A 107 -14.60 14.04 -0.42
CA GLN A 107 -14.16 13.95 -1.80
C GLN A 107 -14.94 12.88 -2.59
N CYS A 108 -15.25 11.73 -1.95
CA CYS A 108 -16.06 10.69 -2.57
C CYS A 108 -17.44 11.23 -2.99
N MET A 109 -18.10 11.97 -2.10
CA MET A 109 -19.38 12.62 -2.40
C MET A 109 -19.25 13.68 -3.51
N SER A 110 -18.20 14.52 -3.43
CA SER A 110 -17.95 15.52 -4.46
C SER A 110 -17.73 14.90 -5.84
N THR A 111 -17.04 13.74 -5.89
CA THR A 111 -16.78 13.01 -7.14
C THR A 111 -18.06 12.42 -7.72
N LEU A 112 -18.95 11.86 -6.87
CA LEU A 112 -20.27 11.37 -7.32
C LEU A 112 -21.08 12.50 -7.99
N TYR A 113 -21.15 13.69 -7.38
CA TYR A 113 -21.84 14.84 -7.98
C TYR A 113 -21.18 15.30 -9.28
N GLY A 114 -19.84 15.26 -9.35
CA GLY A 114 -19.09 15.53 -10.58
C GLY A 114 -19.48 14.55 -11.70
N PHE A 115 -19.48 13.26 -11.39
CA PHE A 115 -19.94 12.22 -12.31
C PHE A 115 -21.40 12.43 -12.75
N ALA A 116 -22.29 12.73 -11.82
CA ALA A 116 -23.68 12.99 -12.16
C ALA A 116 -23.85 14.18 -13.11
N SER A 117 -23.02 15.23 -12.94
CA SER A 117 -23.05 16.39 -13.87
C SER A 117 -22.49 16.08 -15.25
N THR A 118 -21.50 15.17 -15.38
CA THR A 118 -20.88 14.86 -16.67
C THR A 118 -21.57 13.72 -17.41
N GLU A 119 -22.10 12.74 -16.68
CA GLU A 119 -22.58 11.48 -17.27
C GLU A 119 -24.09 11.25 -17.12
N LEU A 120 -24.78 12.02 -16.27
CA LEU A 120 -26.20 11.83 -15.99
C LEU A 120 -27.05 13.11 -16.19
N ASP A 121 -26.50 14.13 -16.85
CA ASP A 121 -27.16 15.41 -17.12
C ASP A 121 -27.70 16.10 -15.84
N TYR A 122 -26.98 15.95 -14.72
CA TYR A 122 -27.35 16.64 -13.48
C TYR A 122 -26.95 18.12 -13.54
N GLU A 123 -27.93 18.99 -13.62
CA GLU A 123 -27.74 20.45 -13.70
C GLU A 123 -27.65 21.14 -12.32
N GLY A 124 -27.86 20.41 -11.23
CA GLY A 124 -27.84 20.94 -9.88
C GLY A 124 -26.42 21.29 -9.39
N LYS A 125 -26.35 22.06 -8.31
CA LYS A 125 -25.07 22.40 -7.67
C LYS A 125 -24.47 21.20 -6.95
N ASN A 126 -23.14 21.05 -7.02
CA ASN A 126 -22.42 20.12 -6.18
C ASN A 126 -22.15 20.74 -4.79
N PRO A 127 -22.90 20.34 -3.72
CA PRO A 127 -22.78 20.97 -2.41
C PRO A 127 -21.49 20.60 -1.69
N PHE A 128 -20.78 19.58 -2.16
CA PHE A 128 -19.48 19.12 -1.63
C PHE A 128 -18.28 19.76 -2.30
N LYS A 129 -18.46 20.51 -3.41
CA LYS A 129 -17.35 21.11 -4.16
C LYS A 129 -16.54 22.08 -3.30
N GLY A 130 -15.24 21.84 -3.21
CA GLY A 130 -14.33 22.66 -2.41
C GLY A 130 -14.49 22.48 -0.88
N ARG A 131 -15.30 21.54 -0.43
CA ARG A 131 -15.47 21.26 1.00
C ARG A 131 -14.42 20.29 1.48
N SER A 132 -13.64 20.72 2.46
CA SER A 132 -12.67 19.88 3.16
C SER A 132 -12.55 20.33 4.61
N ASN A 133 -12.17 19.43 5.49
CA ASN A 133 -11.72 19.79 6.82
C ASN A 133 -10.28 20.34 6.73
N SER A 134 -9.99 21.38 7.52
CA SER A 134 -8.66 21.97 7.57
C SER A 134 -7.63 20.88 7.90
N LYS A 135 -6.64 20.71 7.05
CA LYS A 135 -5.44 19.97 7.47
C LYS A 135 -4.75 20.85 8.50
N ALA A 136 -4.59 20.37 9.74
CA ALA A 136 -3.54 20.88 10.60
C ALA A 136 -2.27 21.01 9.73
N ALA A 137 -1.52 22.12 9.87
CA ALA A 137 -0.40 22.50 9.04
C ALA A 137 0.31 21.25 8.52
N LYS A 138 0.52 21.14 7.20
CA LYS A 138 1.02 19.92 6.55
C LYS A 138 2.16 19.35 7.38
N LYS A 139 1.89 18.31 8.18
CA LYS A 139 2.99 17.52 8.75
C LYS A 139 3.87 17.14 7.58
N SER A 140 5.14 17.45 7.66
CA SER A 140 6.08 17.12 6.60
C SER A 140 5.93 15.63 6.27
N GLN A 141 6.18 15.21 5.05
CA GLN A 141 6.14 13.78 4.72
C GLN A 141 7.02 12.95 5.67
N ARG A 142 8.08 13.56 6.25
CA ARG A 142 8.93 13.00 7.30
C ARG A 142 8.17 12.67 8.60
N ASP A 143 7.08 13.38 8.91
CA ASP A 143 6.31 13.14 10.14
C ASP A 143 5.29 12.01 10.01
N GLN A 144 5.03 11.49 8.81
CA GLN A 144 3.99 10.48 8.58
C GLN A 144 4.50 9.04 8.72
N ARG A 145 5.70 8.74 8.23
CA ARG A 145 6.37 7.43 8.36
C ARG A 145 7.86 7.62 8.38
N ASN A 146 8.53 6.92 9.30
CA ASN A 146 9.97 6.96 9.44
C ASN A 146 10.61 5.77 8.73
N PRO A 147 11.84 5.91 8.20
CA PRO A 147 12.68 4.76 7.92
C PRO A 147 12.92 3.98 9.23
N PHE A 148 13.27 2.73 9.13
CA PHE A 148 13.83 2.00 10.28
C PHE A 148 15.19 2.58 10.63
N SER A 149 15.50 2.68 11.93
CA SER A 149 16.88 2.96 12.35
C SER A 149 17.79 1.78 12.01
N ARG A 150 19.11 2.03 12.04
CA ARG A 150 20.12 0.98 11.79
C ARG A 150 19.97 -0.17 12.78
N GLU A 151 19.76 0.12 14.05
CA GLU A 151 19.53 -0.88 15.10
C GLU A 151 18.26 -1.69 14.87
N GLN A 152 17.18 -1.03 14.41
CA GLN A 152 15.95 -1.72 14.05
C GLN A 152 16.13 -2.65 12.86
N LEU A 153 16.89 -2.24 11.83
CA LEU A 153 17.23 -3.09 10.69
C LEU A 153 18.08 -4.27 11.11
N GLN A 154 19.13 -4.05 11.90
CA GLN A 154 19.97 -5.13 12.43
C GLN A 154 19.15 -6.12 13.26
N LYS A 155 18.27 -5.63 14.13
CA LYS A 155 17.38 -6.48 14.94
C LYS A 155 16.36 -7.23 14.07
N LEU A 156 15.84 -6.61 13.01
CA LEU A 156 14.96 -7.28 12.06
C LEU A 156 15.66 -8.45 11.37
N PHE A 157 16.84 -8.20 10.79
CA PHE A 157 17.56 -9.19 9.99
C PHE A 157 18.43 -10.17 10.82
N SER A 158 18.50 -10.00 12.15
CA SER A 158 19.00 -11.01 13.10
C SER A 158 17.88 -11.71 13.88
N SER A 159 16.63 -11.49 13.51
CA SER A 159 15.47 -12.09 14.20
C SER A 159 15.22 -13.55 13.77
N PRO A 160 14.40 -14.31 14.50
CA PRO A 160 14.23 -15.75 14.29
C PRO A 160 13.88 -16.19 12.87
N VAL A 161 13.16 -15.39 12.07
CA VAL A 161 12.87 -15.74 10.67
C VAL A 161 14.14 -15.87 9.82
N TYR A 162 15.24 -15.24 10.23
CA TYR A 162 16.54 -15.28 9.55
C TYR A 162 17.55 -16.19 10.22
N THR A 163 17.47 -16.38 11.54
CA THR A 163 18.46 -17.14 12.33
C THR A 163 17.96 -18.49 12.80
N GLY A 164 16.71 -18.79 12.61
CA GLY A 164 16.04 -20.02 12.99
C GLY A 164 14.81 -19.75 13.85
N CYS A 165 13.64 -20.16 13.36
CA CYS A 165 12.35 -20.00 14.04
C CYS A 165 11.70 -21.36 14.33
N LYS A 166 10.71 -21.35 15.24
CA LYS A 166 9.99 -22.57 15.64
C LYS A 166 9.16 -23.16 14.49
N SER A 167 8.48 -22.32 13.71
CA SER A 167 7.65 -22.73 12.57
C SER A 167 7.26 -21.51 11.72
N LEU A 168 6.73 -21.72 10.51
CA LEU A 168 6.15 -20.64 9.67
C LEU A 168 5.03 -19.87 10.35
N ALA A 169 4.22 -20.51 11.17
CA ALA A 169 3.15 -19.85 11.93
C ALA A 169 3.70 -19.02 13.09
N SER A 170 4.81 -19.45 13.70
CA SER A 170 5.44 -18.85 14.87
C SER A 170 6.86 -18.36 14.56
N CYS A 171 7.02 -17.62 13.47
CA CYS A 171 8.34 -17.15 12.98
C CYS A 171 9.08 -16.23 13.97
N HIS A 172 8.40 -15.67 14.97
CA HIS A 172 9.01 -14.80 15.99
C HIS A 172 9.60 -15.56 17.18
N ILE A 173 9.30 -16.86 17.28
CA ILE A 173 9.83 -17.71 18.36
C ILE A 173 11.11 -18.39 17.85
N PRO A 174 12.23 -18.31 18.58
CA PRO A 174 13.46 -19.02 18.21
C PRO A 174 13.25 -20.52 18.03
N GLY A 175 14.01 -21.12 17.12
CA GLY A 175 13.98 -22.53 16.77
C GLY A 175 15.04 -22.85 15.72
N THR A 176 14.83 -23.92 14.96
CA THR A 176 15.83 -24.40 13.98
C THR A 176 15.44 -24.19 12.51
N LEU A 177 14.17 -23.85 12.25
CA LEU A 177 13.68 -23.67 10.89
C LEU A 177 14.09 -22.29 10.34
N ILE A 178 14.88 -22.25 9.28
CA ILE A 178 15.09 -21.06 8.45
C ILE A 178 14.22 -21.19 7.20
N PRO A 179 13.14 -20.40 7.04
CA PRO A 179 12.16 -20.61 6.00
C PRO A 179 12.60 -19.96 4.67
N ARG A 180 13.71 -20.42 4.08
CA ARG A 180 14.34 -19.86 2.87
C ARG A 180 13.46 -19.94 1.60
N GLU A 181 12.42 -20.73 1.59
CA GLU A 181 11.47 -20.83 0.45
C GLU A 181 10.27 -19.88 0.61
N SER A 182 10.08 -19.31 1.80
CA SER A 182 8.89 -18.52 2.14
C SER A 182 9.02 -17.04 1.77
N HIS A 183 7.90 -16.46 1.32
CA HIS A 183 7.75 -15.02 1.16
C HIS A 183 8.08 -14.24 2.45
N LYS A 184 7.89 -14.84 3.64
CA LYS A 184 8.21 -14.20 4.93
C LYS A 184 9.68 -13.93 5.14
N TYR A 185 10.54 -14.76 4.53
CA TYR A 185 12.00 -14.58 4.55
C TYR A 185 12.44 -13.54 3.53
N TRP A 186 11.99 -13.66 2.28
CA TRP A 186 12.52 -12.88 1.17
C TRP A 186 11.90 -11.48 1.00
N VAL A 187 10.60 -11.32 1.26
CA VAL A 187 9.93 -10.04 0.98
C VAL A 187 10.55 -8.86 1.72
N PRO A 188 10.90 -8.97 3.03
CA PRO A 188 11.59 -7.86 3.70
C PRO A 188 13.00 -7.60 3.18
N LEU A 189 13.76 -8.65 2.79
CA LEU A 189 15.10 -8.53 2.20
C LEU A 189 15.05 -7.81 0.85
N ILE A 190 14.16 -8.25 -0.04
CA ILE A 190 13.95 -7.61 -1.34
C ILE A 190 13.49 -6.16 -1.12
N GLY A 191 12.54 -5.92 -0.19
CA GLY A 191 12.07 -4.59 0.14
C GLY A 191 13.18 -3.64 0.61
N LEU A 192 14.13 -4.13 1.43
CA LEU A 192 15.30 -3.37 1.86
C LEU A 192 16.24 -3.05 0.69
N CYS A 193 16.58 -4.06 -0.11
CA CYS A 193 17.60 -3.95 -1.17
C CYS A 193 17.10 -3.28 -2.46
N THR A 194 15.79 -3.07 -2.61
CA THR A 194 15.22 -2.51 -3.85
C THR A 194 14.27 -1.34 -3.63
N GLY A 195 13.75 -1.17 -2.42
CA GLY A 195 12.68 -0.22 -2.16
C GLY A 195 11.37 -0.49 -2.91
N MET A 196 11.17 -1.68 -3.49
CA MET A 196 9.94 -2.09 -4.16
C MET A 196 8.75 -2.05 -3.19
N ARG A 197 7.55 -1.83 -3.73
CA ARG A 197 6.32 -1.93 -2.92
C ARG A 197 6.04 -3.38 -2.57
N GLU A 198 5.45 -3.60 -1.42
CA GLU A 198 5.09 -4.93 -0.90
C GLU A 198 4.30 -5.78 -1.93
N GLN A 199 3.30 -5.18 -2.57
CA GLN A 199 2.52 -5.85 -3.61
C GLN A 199 3.37 -6.16 -4.86
N GLU A 200 4.27 -5.27 -5.26
CA GLU A 200 5.17 -5.48 -6.42
C GLU A 200 6.04 -6.73 -6.21
N ILE A 201 6.53 -6.96 -4.99
CA ILE A 201 7.35 -8.13 -4.66
C ILE A 201 6.50 -9.40 -4.62
N LEU A 202 5.38 -9.35 -3.91
CA LEU A 202 4.53 -10.52 -3.66
C LEU A 202 3.87 -11.09 -4.91
N GLN A 203 3.68 -10.27 -5.94
CA GLN A 203 3.06 -10.68 -7.20
C GLN A 203 4.06 -11.13 -8.27
N LEU A 204 5.36 -11.22 -7.96
CA LEU A 204 6.38 -11.68 -8.92
C LEU A 204 6.11 -13.10 -9.40
N TYR A 205 6.25 -13.29 -10.68
CA TYR A 205 6.30 -14.58 -11.35
C TYR A 205 7.75 -15.02 -11.51
N ILE A 206 7.98 -16.30 -11.73
CA ILE A 206 9.32 -16.85 -11.96
C ILE A 206 9.96 -16.20 -13.20
N GLU A 207 9.18 -15.98 -14.26
CA GLU A 207 9.62 -15.34 -15.51
C GLU A 207 9.94 -13.84 -15.36
N ASP A 208 9.50 -13.18 -14.28
CA ASP A 208 9.84 -11.79 -14.01
C ASP A 208 11.26 -11.62 -13.45
N ILE A 209 11.99 -12.71 -13.22
CA ILE A 209 13.34 -12.70 -12.65
C ILE A 209 14.27 -13.32 -13.66
N TYR A 210 15.05 -12.50 -14.35
CA TYR A 210 15.94 -12.95 -15.43
C TYR A 210 17.20 -12.12 -15.53
N ASP A 211 18.19 -12.66 -16.26
CA ASP A 211 19.40 -11.95 -16.64
C ASP A 211 19.11 -11.08 -17.87
N LYS A 212 19.40 -9.79 -17.77
CA LYS A 212 19.37 -8.85 -18.87
C LYS A 212 20.76 -8.29 -19.09
N ASP A 213 21.41 -8.77 -20.11
CA ASP A 213 22.76 -8.30 -20.53
C ASP A 213 23.80 -8.36 -19.38
N GLY A 214 23.77 -9.43 -18.58
CA GLY A 214 24.64 -9.65 -17.44
C GLY A 214 24.17 -9.01 -16.13
N ILE A 215 23.00 -8.39 -16.12
CA ILE A 215 22.39 -7.78 -14.91
C ILE A 215 21.10 -8.53 -14.57
N TRP A 216 21.07 -9.21 -13.43
CA TRP A 216 19.85 -9.82 -12.93
C TRP A 216 18.85 -8.76 -12.52
N VAL A 217 17.59 -8.91 -12.95
CA VAL A 217 16.52 -7.93 -12.74
C VAL A 217 15.23 -8.57 -12.24
N PHE A 218 14.45 -7.75 -11.53
CA PHE A 218 13.00 -7.94 -11.36
C PHE A 218 12.29 -7.10 -12.42
N ASP A 219 11.42 -7.71 -13.22
CA ASP A 219 10.57 -7.03 -14.20
C ASP A 219 9.19 -6.73 -13.58
N LEU A 220 8.94 -5.48 -13.28
CA LEU A 220 7.66 -5.04 -12.76
C LEU A 220 6.72 -4.68 -13.91
N ASN A 221 5.86 -5.60 -14.25
CA ASN A 221 4.95 -5.54 -15.37
C ASN A 221 3.51 -5.93 -14.97
N THR A 222 2.62 -5.97 -15.93
CA THR A 222 1.20 -6.37 -15.78
C THR A 222 0.83 -7.45 -16.80
N SER A 223 1.73 -8.41 -17.05
CA SER A 223 1.57 -9.49 -18.03
C SER A 223 0.52 -10.54 -17.64
N HIS A 224 0.14 -10.61 -16.35
CA HIS A 224 -0.86 -11.53 -15.84
C HIS A 224 -2.02 -10.78 -15.20
N GLU A 225 -3.23 -11.36 -15.23
CA GLU A 225 -4.46 -10.73 -14.75
C GLU A 225 -4.48 -10.41 -13.24
N ASP A 226 -3.72 -11.18 -12.44
CA ASP A 226 -3.60 -10.97 -10.99
C ASP A 226 -2.51 -9.96 -10.61
N LYS A 227 -1.73 -9.45 -11.59
CA LYS A 227 -0.69 -8.45 -11.39
C LYS A 227 -1.28 -7.04 -11.51
N ARG A 228 -0.98 -6.21 -10.56
CA ARG A 228 -1.45 -4.82 -10.51
C ARG A 228 -0.33 -3.87 -10.12
N LEU A 229 -0.19 -2.81 -10.87
CA LEU A 229 0.72 -1.70 -10.54
C LEU A 229 -0.10 -0.45 -10.20
N LYS A 230 0.40 0.34 -9.26
CA LYS A 230 -0.31 1.54 -8.78
C LYS A 230 -0.45 2.61 -9.87
N THR A 231 0.55 2.74 -10.72
CA THR A 231 0.63 3.72 -11.82
C THR A 231 1.39 3.11 -12.99
N GLN A 232 1.28 3.68 -14.19
CA GLN A 232 2.08 3.25 -15.35
C GLN A 232 3.58 3.39 -15.11
N GLN A 233 4.02 4.44 -14.42
CA GLN A 233 5.43 4.65 -14.03
C GLN A 233 5.98 3.58 -13.07
N SER A 234 5.10 2.75 -12.52
CA SER A 234 5.52 1.60 -11.70
C SER A 234 6.08 0.46 -12.55
N LYS A 235 5.79 0.40 -13.87
CA LYS A 235 6.42 -0.55 -14.81
C LYS A 235 7.88 -0.20 -14.95
N ARG A 236 8.77 -1.12 -14.61
CA ARG A 236 10.21 -0.90 -14.68
C ARG A 236 10.99 -2.17 -14.43
N LEU A 237 12.23 -2.17 -14.85
CA LEU A 237 13.23 -3.17 -14.45
C LEU A 237 13.96 -2.67 -13.20
N VAL A 238 14.11 -3.55 -12.22
CA VAL A 238 14.80 -3.25 -10.95
C VAL A 238 15.99 -4.21 -10.85
N PRO A 239 17.25 -3.74 -10.94
CA PRO A 239 18.43 -4.58 -10.76
C PRO A 239 18.43 -5.28 -9.40
N ILE A 240 18.89 -6.53 -9.38
CA ILE A 240 19.02 -7.33 -8.16
C ILE A 240 20.36 -7.02 -7.52
N HIS A 241 20.31 -6.55 -6.27
CA HIS A 241 21.51 -6.24 -5.50
C HIS A 241 22.32 -7.51 -5.20
N ALA A 242 23.66 -7.43 -5.27
CA ALA A 242 24.56 -8.55 -5.03
C ALA A 242 24.34 -9.25 -3.67
N ALA A 243 23.91 -8.51 -2.64
CA ALA A 243 23.56 -9.09 -1.34
C ALA A 243 22.43 -10.12 -1.43
N LEU A 244 21.40 -9.90 -2.27
CA LEU A 244 20.31 -10.88 -2.46
C LEU A 244 20.81 -12.12 -3.20
N ILE A 245 21.69 -11.94 -4.17
CA ILE A 245 22.35 -13.05 -4.91
C ILE A 245 23.18 -13.88 -3.93
N SER A 246 24.02 -13.25 -3.12
CA SER A 246 24.85 -13.92 -2.12
C SER A 246 24.04 -14.65 -1.05
N LEU A 247 22.82 -14.20 -0.75
CA LEU A 247 21.88 -14.89 0.15
C LEU A 247 21.18 -16.09 -0.49
N GLY A 248 21.39 -16.37 -1.78
CA GLY A 248 20.84 -17.52 -2.50
C GLY A 248 19.51 -17.26 -3.22
N LEU A 249 19.19 -16.02 -3.58
CA LEU A 249 17.95 -15.70 -4.31
C LEU A 249 17.90 -16.44 -5.66
N LEU A 250 19.03 -16.53 -6.37
CA LEU A 250 19.09 -17.21 -7.66
C LEU A 250 19.03 -18.73 -7.52
N ASP A 251 19.49 -19.29 -6.40
CA ASP A 251 19.36 -20.72 -6.11
C ASP A 251 17.90 -21.07 -5.88
N LEU A 252 17.17 -20.22 -5.13
CA LEU A 252 15.72 -20.35 -4.97
C LEU A 252 14.99 -20.24 -6.32
N LEU A 253 15.39 -19.31 -7.19
CA LEU A 253 14.81 -19.18 -8.53
C LEU A 253 14.99 -20.47 -9.34
N LYS A 254 16.21 -21.03 -9.40
CA LYS A 254 16.51 -22.30 -10.09
C LYS A 254 15.71 -23.46 -9.52
N GLN A 255 15.60 -23.54 -8.20
CA GLN A 255 14.79 -24.56 -7.52
C GLN A 255 13.31 -24.47 -7.94
N LYS A 256 12.73 -23.27 -7.95
CA LYS A 256 11.33 -23.07 -8.35
C LYS A 256 11.09 -23.34 -9.84
N GLN A 257 12.03 -22.99 -10.70
CA GLN A 257 12.00 -23.32 -12.12
C GLN A 257 12.02 -24.84 -12.35
N ALA A 258 12.85 -25.56 -11.61
CA ALA A 258 12.96 -27.02 -11.72
C ALA A 258 11.70 -27.73 -11.17
N ASN A 259 11.10 -27.25 -10.10
CA ASN A 259 9.94 -27.86 -9.49
C ASN A 259 8.65 -27.68 -10.32
N GLY A 260 8.52 -26.60 -11.10
CA GLY A 260 7.40 -26.35 -12.01
C GLY A 260 6.00 -26.33 -11.38
N ALA A 261 5.89 -26.32 -10.04
CA ALA A 261 4.63 -26.44 -9.32
C ALA A 261 3.73 -25.20 -9.43
N SER A 262 4.33 -24.04 -9.59
CA SER A 262 3.62 -22.77 -9.70
C SER A 262 4.40 -21.79 -10.57
N PRO A 263 3.73 -20.99 -11.42
CA PRO A 263 4.41 -19.93 -12.15
C PRO A 263 4.80 -18.74 -11.26
N ARG A 264 4.20 -18.64 -10.07
CA ARG A 264 4.47 -17.56 -9.12
C ARG A 264 5.73 -17.81 -8.30
N PHE A 265 6.56 -16.77 -8.15
CA PHE A 265 7.77 -16.86 -7.34
C PHE A 265 7.46 -17.09 -5.85
N PHE A 266 6.43 -16.42 -5.31
CA PHE A 266 5.93 -16.61 -3.94
C PHE A 266 4.57 -17.29 -3.93
N GLU A 267 4.52 -18.58 -4.23
CA GLU A 267 3.29 -19.38 -4.22
C GLU A 267 2.66 -19.52 -2.83
N ASP A 268 3.48 -19.43 -1.77
CA ASP A 268 3.05 -19.46 -0.38
C ASP A 268 2.41 -18.15 0.11
N ALA A 269 2.41 -17.08 -0.70
CA ALA A 269 1.75 -15.84 -0.39
C ALA A 269 0.26 -15.91 -0.78
N PRO A 270 -0.69 -15.90 0.18
CA PRO A 270 -2.10 -16.04 -0.13
C PRO A 270 -2.69 -14.77 -0.75
N LEU A 271 -3.55 -14.93 -1.75
CA LEU A 271 -4.39 -13.85 -2.25
C LEU A 271 -5.47 -13.55 -1.21
N ALA A 272 -5.57 -12.29 -0.80
CA ALA A 272 -6.59 -11.86 0.15
C ALA A 272 -7.93 -11.59 -0.55
N ASN A 273 -9.04 -11.55 0.22
CA ASN A 273 -10.38 -11.28 -0.30
C ASN A 273 -10.52 -9.91 -1.01
N ASP A 274 -9.59 -8.98 -0.78
CA ASP A 274 -9.54 -7.68 -1.46
C ASP A 274 -8.76 -7.72 -2.79
N GLY A 275 -8.43 -8.91 -3.28
CA GLY A 275 -7.71 -9.12 -4.53
C GLY A 275 -6.23 -8.70 -4.49
N THR A 276 -5.63 -8.62 -3.28
CA THR A 276 -4.21 -8.28 -3.12
C THR A 276 -3.45 -9.33 -2.33
N TYR A 277 -2.17 -9.55 -2.68
CA TYR A 277 -1.26 -10.40 -1.90
C TYR A 277 -0.71 -9.67 -0.67
N SER A 278 -0.63 -8.35 -0.74
CA SER A 278 -0.04 -7.53 0.32
C SER A 278 -0.89 -7.44 1.59
N SER A 279 -2.21 -7.57 1.52
CA SER A 279 -3.08 -7.35 2.69
C SER A 279 -2.83 -8.34 3.83
N THR A 280 -2.59 -9.61 3.51
CA THR A 280 -2.27 -10.64 4.52
C THR A 280 -0.85 -10.47 5.05
N PHE A 281 0.11 -10.21 4.16
CA PHE A 281 1.50 -10.01 4.53
C PHE A 281 1.69 -8.77 5.40
N SER A 282 1.08 -7.64 5.08
CA SER A 282 1.12 -6.41 5.89
C SER A 282 0.68 -6.66 7.34
N LYS A 283 -0.40 -7.43 7.52
CA LYS A 283 -0.90 -7.79 8.86
C LYS A 283 0.10 -8.69 9.60
N TRP A 284 0.66 -9.67 8.90
CA TRP A 284 1.69 -10.54 9.45
C TRP A 284 2.94 -9.73 9.83
N PHE A 285 3.49 -8.94 8.91
CA PHE A 285 4.70 -8.15 9.13
C PHE A 285 4.54 -7.18 10.28
N SER A 286 3.39 -6.48 10.37
CA SER A 286 3.11 -5.58 11.49
C SER A 286 3.09 -6.30 12.84
N ARG A 287 2.52 -7.53 12.92
CA ARG A 287 2.54 -8.36 14.14
C ARG A 287 3.95 -8.85 14.43
N TYR A 288 4.69 -9.28 13.40
CA TYR A 288 6.06 -9.72 13.51
C TYR A 288 6.95 -8.65 14.12
N LEU A 289 6.89 -7.41 13.61
CA LEU A 289 7.64 -6.27 14.15
C LEU A 289 7.29 -5.97 15.63
N LYS A 290 6.02 -6.16 16.03
CA LYS A 290 5.61 -6.05 17.44
C LYS A 290 6.26 -7.14 18.30
N ASN A 291 6.19 -8.38 17.85
CA ASN A 291 6.72 -9.53 18.58
C ASN A 291 8.24 -9.46 18.78
N ILE A 292 8.98 -8.93 17.81
CA ILE A 292 10.43 -8.68 17.94
C ILE A 292 10.75 -7.29 18.50
N THR A 293 9.76 -6.56 19.01
CA THR A 293 9.89 -5.29 19.75
C THR A 293 10.58 -4.15 19.00
N ILE A 294 10.34 -4.02 17.68
CA ILE A 294 10.83 -2.90 16.86
C ILE A 294 9.71 -2.08 16.20
N LYS A 295 8.44 -2.47 16.45
CA LYS A 295 7.29 -1.75 15.89
C LYS A 295 7.09 -0.42 16.59
N THR A 296 6.96 0.64 15.79
CA THR A 296 6.47 1.95 16.23
C THR A 296 5.19 2.31 15.46
N ASP A 297 4.49 3.36 15.86
CA ASP A 297 3.31 3.84 15.13
C ASP A 297 3.64 4.35 13.72
N LYS A 298 4.91 4.71 13.49
CA LYS A 298 5.40 5.26 12.22
C LYS A 298 6.13 4.24 11.35
N THR A 299 6.38 3.02 11.82
CA THR A 299 7.09 1.97 11.06
C THR A 299 6.16 0.93 10.46
N SER A 300 6.43 0.55 9.22
CA SER A 300 5.71 -0.47 8.46
C SER A 300 6.63 -1.04 7.39
N PHE A 301 6.16 -1.98 6.55
CA PHE A 301 6.93 -2.43 5.39
C PHE A 301 7.40 -1.27 4.50
N HIS A 302 6.56 -0.26 4.30
CA HIS A 302 6.94 0.93 3.50
C HIS A 302 8.13 1.70 4.08
N SER A 303 8.49 1.51 5.34
CA SER A 303 9.70 2.09 5.95
C SER A 303 10.99 1.59 5.29
N LEU A 304 11.02 0.34 4.80
CA LEU A 304 12.16 -0.19 4.03
C LEU A 304 12.41 0.60 2.75
N ARG A 305 11.35 1.08 2.12
CA ARG A 305 11.44 1.94 0.95
C ARG A 305 11.96 3.35 1.31
N HIS A 306 11.65 3.86 2.49
CA HIS A 306 12.28 5.09 3.00
C HIS A 306 13.76 4.87 3.28
N ASN A 307 14.15 3.72 3.84
CA ASN A 307 15.54 3.35 4.02
C ASN A 307 16.30 3.32 2.67
N MET A 308 15.72 2.73 1.62
CA MET A 308 16.36 2.73 0.30
C MET A 308 16.57 4.15 -0.23
N LYS A 309 15.61 5.07 -0.06
CA LYS A 309 15.80 6.47 -0.43
C LYS A 309 16.95 7.12 0.33
N ASP A 310 17.07 6.84 1.63
CA ASP A 310 18.14 7.35 2.46
C ASP A 310 19.50 6.75 2.06
N PHE A 311 19.55 5.47 1.64
CA PHE A 311 20.78 4.85 1.11
C PHE A 311 21.23 5.52 -0.19
N PHE A 312 20.33 5.85 -1.11
CA PHE A 312 20.69 6.62 -2.31
C PHE A 312 21.29 7.98 -1.96
N ARG A 313 20.77 8.67 -0.95
CA ARG A 313 21.32 9.94 -0.47
C ARG A 313 22.71 9.78 0.18
N GLN A 314 22.93 8.68 0.89
CA GLN A 314 24.24 8.40 1.54
C GLN A 314 25.35 8.12 0.54
N ILE A 315 25.03 7.74 -0.69
CA ILE A 315 25.98 7.54 -1.78
C ILE A 315 26.01 8.72 -2.77
N ASP A 316 25.46 9.88 -2.36
CA ASP A 316 25.41 11.12 -3.12
C ASP A 316 24.71 11.01 -4.50
N GLU A 317 23.77 10.10 -4.63
CA GLU A 317 22.94 10.00 -5.82
C GLU A 317 21.73 10.97 -5.77
N SER A 318 21.29 11.41 -6.94
CA SER A 318 20.19 12.37 -7.04
C SER A 318 18.87 11.82 -6.51
N ASP A 319 18.02 12.69 -5.93
CA ASP A 319 16.65 12.34 -5.54
C ASP A 319 15.83 11.88 -6.77
N GLU A 320 16.13 12.38 -7.97
CA GLU A 320 15.49 11.99 -9.23
C GLU A 320 15.80 10.54 -9.57
N LEU A 321 17.06 10.12 -9.52
CA LEU A 321 17.45 8.72 -9.75
C LEU A 321 16.80 7.79 -8.73
N ALA A 322 16.79 8.17 -7.46
CA ALA A 322 16.15 7.40 -6.39
C ALA A 322 14.63 7.25 -6.59
N GLU A 323 13.92 8.32 -6.97
CA GLU A 323 12.48 8.28 -7.22
C GLU A 323 12.14 7.45 -8.46
N ASN A 324 12.91 7.60 -9.56
CA ASN A 324 12.77 6.78 -10.77
C ASN A 324 13.03 5.30 -10.48
N PHE A 325 14.12 4.98 -9.78
CA PHE A 325 14.42 3.60 -9.35
C PHE A 325 13.26 2.98 -8.57
N MET A 326 12.67 3.75 -7.67
CA MET A 326 11.53 3.30 -6.88
C MET A 326 10.18 3.38 -7.63
N GLY A 327 10.12 3.83 -8.89
CA GLY A 327 8.88 3.97 -9.66
C GLY A 327 7.92 4.98 -9.04
N ARG A 328 8.43 6.18 -8.76
CA ARG A 328 7.64 7.36 -8.42
C ARG A 328 7.87 8.41 -9.50
N SER A 329 6.80 9.10 -9.92
CA SER A 329 6.91 10.30 -10.73
C SER A 329 7.32 11.48 -9.82
N THR A 330 8.28 12.26 -10.26
CA THR A 330 8.65 13.52 -9.60
C THR A 330 7.69 14.63 -9.97
N GLY A 331 6.85 14.42 -11.01
CA GLY A 331 5.95 15.43 -11.56
C GLY A 331 6.68 16.54 -12.30
N SER A 332 7.98 16.36 -12.58
CA SER A 332 8.76 17.34 -13.35
C SER A 332 8.46 17.18 -14.85
N THR A 333 8.44 18.30 -15.57
CA THR A 333 8.25 18.33 -17.03
C THR A 333 9.35 17.59 -17.79
N GLY A 334 10.53 17.35 -17.18
CA GLY A 334 11.64 16.56 -17.74
C GLY A 334 11.34 15.08 -17.91
N GLU A 335 10.46 14.48 -17.07
CA GLU A 335 10.08 13.06 -17.19
C GLU A 335 9.31 12.76 -18.49
N ALA A 336 8.64 13.75 -19.09
CA ALA A 336 7.87 13.58 -20.34
C ALA A 336 8.76 13.47 -21.59
N TYR A 337 10.04 13.85 -21.52
CA TYR A 337 10.94 13.98 -22.68
C TYR A 337 12.16 13.06 -22.66
N GLY A 338 12.38 12.23 -21.64
CA GLY A 338 13.54 11.34 -21.53
C GLY A 338 13.15 9.86 -21.44
N SER A 339 14.03 8.97 -21.95
CA SER A 339 13.89 7.51 -21.84
C SER A 339 14.09 6.97 -20.41
N GLY A 340 14.20 7.85 -19.40
CA GLY A 340 14.50 7.48 -18.02
C GLY A 340 15.95 7.00 -17.83
N PHE A 341 16.27 6.52 -16.63
CA PHE A 341 17.58 5.95 -16.34
C PHE A 341 17.64 4.50 -16.80
N SER A 342 18.79 4.09 -17.36
CA SER A 342 19.00 2.72 -17.81
C SER A 342 19.17 1.75 -16.62
N VAL A 343 19.02 0.45 -16.89
CA VAL A 343 19.21 -0.62 -15.88
C VAL A 343 20.64 -0.64 -15.39
N GLU A 344 21.62 -0.39 -16.29
CA GLU A 344 23.05 -0.30 -15.98
C GLU A 344 23.31 0.82 -14.99
N ARG A 345 22.72 2.00 -15.22
CA ARG A 345 22.88 3.16 -14.31
C ARG A 345 22.30 2.89 -12.93
N PHE A 346 21.16 2.20 -12.85
CA PHE A 346 20.61 1.76 -11.57
C PHE A 346 21.49 0.72 -10.89
N SER A 347 22.04 -0.23 -11.65
CA SER A 347 22.95 -1.26 -11.15
C SER A 347 24.23 -0.65 -10.57
N GLU A 348 24.84 0.31 -11.27
CA GLU A 348 26.03 1.05 -10.80
C GLU A 348 25.75 1.75 -9.46
N ALA A 349 24.63 2.44 -9.34
CA ALA A 349 24.25 3.09 -8.10
C ALA A 349 24.05 2.09 -6.95
N LEU A 350 23.34 0.96 -7.23
CA LEU A 350 23.14 -0.09 -6.23
C LEU A 350 24.43 -0.71 -5.72
N HIS A 351 25.43 -0.92 -6.58
CA HIS A 351 26.73 -1.49 -6.18
C HIS A 351 27.48 -0.65 -5.14
N LYS A 352 27.19 0.66 -5.07
CA LYS A 352 27.77 1.56 -4.06
C LYS A 352 27.15 1.35 -2.67
N ILE A 353 25.90 0.88 -2.59
CA ILE A 353 25.19 0.63 -1.33
C ILE A 353 25.76 -0.63 -0.69
N LYS A 354 26.08 -0.59 0.60
CA LYS A 354 26.59 -1.74 1.35
C LYS A 354 25.61 -2.13 2.47
N PHE A 355 25.24 -3.39 2.49
CA PHE A 355 24.33 -3.96 3.50
C PHE A 355 25.05 -4.87 4.50
N SER A 356 26.39 -5.01 4.43
CA SER A 356 27.17 -5.95 5.23
C SER A 356 27.06 -5.75 6.74
N ASP A 357 26.74 -4.55 7.19
CA ASP A 357 26.54 -4.21 8.59
C ASP A 357 25.10 -4.38 9.08
N ILE A 358 24.16 -4.56 8.15
CA ILE A 358 22.74 -4.80 8.43
C ILE A 358 22.40 -6.28 8.23
N LEU A 359 22.85 -6.88 7.12
CA LEU A 359 22.55 -8.25 6.73
C LEU A 359 23.66 -9.20 7.21
N LYS A 360 23.79 -9.39 8.53
CA LYS A 360 24.65 -10.41 9.12
C LYS A 360 23.93 -11.77 9.15
N ILE A 361 23.59 -12.28 7.96
CA ILE A 361 22.91 -13.55 7.82
C ILE A 361 23.98 -14.59 7.52
N ASP A 362 24.24 -15.47 8.48
CA ASP A 362 25.20 -16.59 8.44
C ASP A 362 26.59 -16.24 7.87
N GLY A 363 27.51 -16.03 8.74
CA GLY A 363 28.94 -15.74 8.69
C GLY A 363 29.84 -16.18 7.54
N GLU A 364 29.36 -16.51 6.35
CA GLU A 364 30.17 -16.72 5.17
C GLU A 364 29.44 -16.26 3.90
N ILE A 365 29.79 -15.07 3.42
CA ILE A 365 29.62 -14.73 2.00
C ILE A 365 30.57 -15.67 1.24
N LYS A 366 30.07 -16.81 0.76
CA LYS A 366 30.83 -17.60 -0.23
C LYS A 366 31.06 -16.68 -1.43
N LYS A 367 32.31 -16.28 -1.59
CA LYS A 367 32.79 -15.64 -2.81
C LYS A 367 32.61 -16.65 -3.95
N HIS A 368 31.54 -16.47 -4.72
CA HIS A 368 31.48 -17.08 -6.05
C HIS A 368 32.15 -16.10 -7.01
N GLY A 369 33.34 -16.50 -7.48
CA GLY A 369 34.06 -15.88 -8.56
C GLY A 369 33.36 -16.17 -9.89
#